data_f8b4e770ccfae10c1dbe416bbaede84c
#
_entry.id   f8b4e770ccfae10c1dbe416bbaede84c
#
_cell.length_a   1.000
_cell.length_b   1.000
_cell.length_c   1.000
_cell.angle_alpha   90.00
_cell.angle_beta   90.00
_cell.angle_gamma   90.00
#
_symmetry.space_group_name_H-M   'P 1'
#
loop_
_entity.id
_entity.type
_entity.pdbx_description
1 polymer ?
#
loop_
_entity_poly.entity_id
_entity_poly.type
_entity_poly.pdbx_seq_one_letter_code
_entity_poly.pdbx_strand_id
1 'polypeptide(L)'
;MNNFLYSQLIQPNLDNKETFLLLDDGKSFSYEEIISIASKISHKLIKFGLKVGDHILVKAPKCKETIALYLSSIMTGAVYFPLNSNYTPIETNYFVKDSKPAFLICEESEIQKLKPICDEIGCKILSMNVNGEGEITDGL
;
A
#
# COMPACT_ATOMS: atom_id res chain seq x y z
N MET A 1 22.36 -4.35 2.14
CA MET A 1 21.51 -4.66 3.32
C MET A 1 20.66 -5.87 3.00
N ASN A 2 20.62 -6.87 3.85
CA ASN A 2 19.83 -8.08 3.60
C ASN A 2 18.39 -7.83 4.08
N ASN A 3 17.40 -7.88 3.16
CA ASN A 3 15.98 -7.75 3.50
C ASN A 3 15.46 -9.11 3.98
N PHE A 4 15.50 -9.31 5.28
CA PHE A 4 15.11 -10.57 5.92
C PHE A 4 13.65 -10.95 5.62
N LEU A 5 12.72 -10.00 5.71
CA LEU A 5 11.31 -10.26 5.43
C LEU A 5 11.10 -10.66 3.97
N TYR A 6 11.76 -10.01 3.03
CA TYR A 6 11.71 -10.39 1.62
C TYR A 6 12.19 -11.84 1.41
N SER A 7 13.34 -12.18 1.99
CA SER A 7 13.92 -13.53 1.84
C SER A 7 13.10 -14.63 2.49
N GLN A 8 12.31 -14.32 3.51
CA GLN A 8 11.47 -15.31 4.21
C GLN A 8 10.05 -15.40 3.66
N LEU A 9 9.45 -14.29 3.25
CA LEU A 9 8.02 -14.24 2.89
C LEU A 9 7.78 -14.20 1.38
N ILE A 10 8.65 -13.52 0.63
CA ILE A 10 8.41 -13.25 -0.79
C ILE A 10 9.22 -14.18 -1.69
N GLN A 11 10.53 -14.23 -1.48
CA GLN A 11 11.44 -14.98 -2.33
C GLN A 11 11.07 -16.48 -2.48
N PRO A 12 10.66 -17.22 -1.43
CA PRO A 12 10.28 -18.62 -1.57
C PRO A 12 8.96 -18.83 -2.33
N ASN A 13 8.16 -17.78 -2.49
CA ASN A 13 6.80 -17.83 -3.03
C ASN A 13 6.65 -17.17 -4.40
N LEU A 14 7.73 -16.78 -5.06
CA LEU A 14 7.69 -16.07 -6.35
C LEU A 14 6.95 -16.88 -7.45
N ASP A 15 7.13 -18.20 -7.46
CA ASP A 15 6.51 -19.11 -8.42
C ASP A 15 5.49 -20.06 -7.75
N ASN A 16 5.05 -19.73 -6.52
CA ASN A 16 4.12 -20.56 -5.75
C ASN A 16 2.69 -20.35 -6.23
N LYS A 17 2.09 -21.39 -6.83
CA LYS A 17 0.73 -21.40 -7.37
C LYS A 17 -0.34 -21.87 -6.38
N GLU A 18 0.04 -22.16 -5.14
CA GLU A 18 -0.92 -22.49 -4.10
C GLU A 18 -1.79 -21.27 -3.76
N THR A 19 -3.00 -21.53 -3.30
CA THR A 19 -3.92 -20.46 -2.90
C THR A 19 -3.40 -19.74 -1.67
N PHE A 20 -3.18 -18.44 -1.82
CA PHE A 20 -2.83 -17.52 -0.73
C PHE A 20 -4.04 -16.81 -0.16
N LEU A 21 -4.96 -16.36 -1.00
CA LEU A 21 -6.13 -15.57 -0.62
C LEU A 21 -7.39 -16.18 -1.23
N LEU A 22 -8.40 -16.36 -0.40
CA LEU A 22 -9.77 -16.76 -0.80
C LEU A 22 -10.72 -15.62 -0.39
N LEU A 23 -11.50 -15.13 -1.34
CA LEU A 23 -12.49 -14.08 -1.13
C LEU A 23 -13.86 -14.68 -0.83
N ASP A 24 -14.75 -13.90 -0.21
CA ASP A 24 -16.10 -14.30 0.15
C ASP A 24 -16.97 -14.67 -1.08
N ASP A 25 -16.65 -14.13 -2.26
CA ASP A 25 -17.30 -14.46 -3.53
C ASP A 25 -16.78 -15.76 -4.18
N GLY A 26 -15.88 -16.46 -3.50
CA GLY A 26 -15.28 -17.72 -3.94
C GLY A 26 -14.08 -17.56 -4.87
N LYS A 27 -13.69 -16.35 -5.24
CA LYS A 27 -12.46 -16.11 -6.00
C LYS A 27 -11.24 -16.39 -5.15
N SER A 28 -10.24 -17.02 -5.74
CA SER A 28 -8.96 -17.32 -5.09
C SER A 28 -7.81 -16.70 -5.87
N PHE A 29 -6.75 -16.35 -5.16
CA PHE A 29 -5.51 -15.82 -5.71
C PHE A 29 -4.33 -16.59 -5.13
N SER A 30 -3.39 -16.96 -6.00
CA SER A 30 -2.16 -17.64 -5.59
C SER A 30 -1.16 -16.67 -4.95
N TYR A 31 -0.12 -17.22 -4.31
CA TYR A 31 1.03 -16.42 -3.86
C TYR A 31 1.68 -15.69 -5.02
N GLU A 32 1.93 -16.36 -6.14
CA GLU A 32 2.50 -15.77 -7.36
C GLU A 32 1.70 -14.56 -7.85
N GLU A 33 0.36 -14.67 -7.91
CA GLU A 33 -0.51 -13.59 -8.38
C GLU A 33 -0.46 -12.37 -7.46
N ILE A 34 -0.55 -12.55 -6.14
CA ILE A 34 -0.50 -11.43 -5.19
C ILE A 34 0.90 -10.79 -5.18
N ILE A 35 1.96 -11.58 -5.26
CA ILE A 35 3.33 -11.09 -5.34
C ILE A 35 3.56 -10.32 -6.65
N SER A 36 2.97 -10.76 -7.77
CA SER A 36 3.01 -10.04 -9.03
C SER A 36 2.37 -8.64 -8.93
N ILE A 37 1.20 -8.55 -8.31
CA ILE A 37 0.54 -7.25 -8.03
C ILE A 37 1.44 -6.38 -7.15
N ALA A 38 1.99 -6.95 -6.08
CA ALA A 38 2.90 -6.24 -5.17
C ALA A 38 4.15 -5.71 -5.89
N SER A 39 4.73 -6.49 -6.81
CA SER A 39 5.87 -6.07 -7.61
C SER A 39 5.54 -4.86 -8.49
N LYS A 40 4.38 -4.87 -9.14
CA LYS A 40 3.93 -3.75 -9.98
C LYS A 40 3.68 -2.48 -9.16
N ILE A 41 3.04 -2.61 -7.99
CA ILE A 41 2.87 -1.50 -7.04
C ILE A 41 4.24 -0.96 -6.59
N SER A 42 5.20 -1.83 -6.29
CA SER A 42 6.56 -1.46 -5.91
C SER A 42 7.23 -0.60 -6.97
N HIS A 43 7.20 -1.02 -8.24
CA HIS A 43 7.76 -0.26 -9.35
C HIS A 43 7.11 1.11 -9.49
N LYS A 44 5.78 1.19 -9.30
CA LYS A 44 5.04 2.45 -9.38
C LYS A 44 5.44 3.41 -8.25
N LEU A 45 5.51 2.93 -7.01
CA LEU A 45 5.92 3.74 -5.86
C LEU A 45 7.37 4.23 -6.00
N ILE A 46 8.29 3.37 -6.45
CA ILE A 46 9.68 3.77 -6.73
C ILE A 46 9.73 4.84 -7.82
N LYS A 47 8.95 4.68 -8.90
CA LYS A 47 8.84 5.68 -9.97
C LYS A 47 8.32 7.03 -9.45
N PHE A 48 7.44 7.01 -8.43
CA PHE A 48 6.94 8.20 -7.75
C PHE A 48 7.90 8.76 -6.70
N GLY A 49 9.05 8.13 -6.49
CA GLY A 49 10.12 8.65 -5.64
C GLY A 49 10.23 7.98 -4.27
N LEU A 50 9.56 6.84 -4.03
CA LEU A 50 9.70 6.07 -2.79
C LEU A 50 11.15 5.63 -2.57
N LYS A 51 11.64 5.79 -1.36
CA LYS A 51 12.98 5.39 -0.92
C LYS A 51 12.90 4.39 0.23
N VAL A 52 13.97 3.64 0.42
CA VAL A 52 14.13 2.76 1.59
C VAL A 52 14.00 3.57 2.88
N GLY A 53 13.19 3.09 3.80
CA GLY A 53 12.91 3.75 5.09
C GLY A 53 11.78 4.79 5.05
N ASP A 54 11.26 5.14 3.87
CA ASP A 54 10.10 6.02 3.78
C ASP A 54 8.85 5.37 4.38
N HIS A 55 8.01 6.16 5.01
CA HIS A 55 6.73 5.71 5.54
C HIS A 55 5.64 5.79 4.47
N ILE A 56 4.86 4.72 4.35
CA ILE A 56 3.61 4.69 3.57
C ILE A 56 2.46 4.57 4.55
N LEU A 57 1.69 5.63 4.69
CA LEU A 57 0.50 5.68 5.53
C LEU A 57 -0.70 5.16 4.74
N VAL A 58 -1.39 4.14 5.26
CA VAL A 58 -2.43 3.43 4.50
C VAL A 58 -3.75 3.48 5.25
N LYS A 59 -4.67 4.32 4.78
CA LYS A 59 -6.05 4.44 5.21
C LYS A 59 -6.97 3.92 4.10
N ALA A 60 -6.76 2.68 3.71
CA ALA A 60 -7.48 2.04 2.62
C ALA A 60 -8.38 0.90 3.12
N PRO A 61 -9.46 0.58 2.39
CA PRO A 61 -10.32 -0.55 2.72
C PRO A 61 -9.59 -1.88 2.54
N LYS A 62 -10.16 -2.94 3.13
CA LYS A 62 -9.63 -4.30 3.00
C LYS A 62 -9.94 -4.86 1.62
N CYS A 63 -8.91 -5.03 0.80
CA CYS A 63 -8.97 -5.68 -0.51
C CYS A 63 -7.65 -6.42 -0.77
N LYS A 64 -7.57 -7.19 -1.84
CA LYS A 64 -6.33 -7.93 -2.17
C LYS A 64 -5.16 -6.98 -2.49
N GLU A 65 -5.47 -5.82 -3.05
CA GLU A 65 -4.49 -4.79 -3.37
C GLU A 65 -3.86 -4.16 -2.11
N THR A 66 -4.62 -4.07 -1.01
CA THR A 66 -4.08 -3.62 0.28
C THR A 66 -3.05 -4.62 0.84
N ILE A 67 -3.29 -5.91 0.66
CA ILE A 67 -2.32 -6.96 1.00
C ILE A 67 -1.09 -6.85 0.10
N ALA A 68 -1.29 -6.68 -1.21
CA ALA A 68 -0.22 -6.50 -2.16
C ALA A 68 0.61 -5.23 -1.86
N LEU A 69 -0.01 -4.15 -1.40
CA LEU A 69 0.67 -2.93 -0.96
C LEU A 69 1.55 -3.17 0.28
N TYR A 70 1.09 -3.99 1.23
CA TYR A 70 1.93 -4.42 2.36
C TYR A 70 3.17 -5.19 1.88
N LEU A 71 3.00 -6.17 1.00
CA LEU A 71 4.13 -6.91 0.43
C LEU A 71 5.06 -5.99 -0.40
N SER A 72 4.48 -5.02 -1.12
CA SER A 72 5.24 -3.99 -1.83
C SER A 72 6.14 -3.18 -0.89
N SER A 73 5.65 -2.85 0.31
CA SER A 73 6.45 -2.15 1.32
C SER A 73 7.64 -3.00 1.77
N ILE A 74 7.46 -4.31 1.92
CA ILE A 74 8.57 -5.24 2.21
C ILE A 74 9.57 -5.25 1.06
N MET A 75 9.11 -5.35 -0.19
CA MET A 75 9.97 -5.38 -1.38
C MET A 75 10.83 -4.12 -1.51
N THR A 76 10.27 -2.96 -1.18
CA THR A 76 10.92 -1.65 -1.35
C THR A 76 11.71 -1.21 -0.12
N GLY A 77 11.60 -1.92 1.01
CA GLY A 77 12.19 -1.49 2.28
C GLY A 77 11.51 -0.28 2.90
N ALA A 78 10.28 0.01 2.51
CA ALA A 78 9.45 1.05 3.10
C ALA A 78 8.79 0.57 4.40
N VAL A 79 8.35 1.52 5.22
CA VAL A 79 7.61 1.26 6.46
C VAL A 79 6.12 1.35 6.18
N TYR A 80 5.41 0.23 6.27
CA TYR A 80 3.96 0.18 6.13
C TYR A 80 3.28 0.60 7.43
N PHE A 81 2.47 1.64 7.37
CA PHE A 81 1.78 2.21 8.53
C PHE A 81 0.25 2.17 8.31
N PRO A 82 -0.45 1.11 8.77
CA PRO A 82 -1.89 1.01 8.58
C PRO A 82 -2.64 1.94 9.54
N LEU A 83 -3.65 2.64 9.02
CA LEU A 83 -4.60 3.42 9.79
C LEU A 83 -5.97 2.75 9.80
N ASN A 84 -6.73 3.01 10.86
CA ASN A 84 -8.14 2.65 10.89
C ASN A 84 -8.89 3.46 9.81
N SER A 85 -9.62 2.76 8.94
CA SER A 85 -10.42 3.39 7.88
C SER A 85 -11.51 4.33 8.42
N ASN A 86 -11.94 4.13 9.67
CA ASN A 86 -12.94 4.96 10.33
C ASN A 86 -12.39 6.23 10.97
N TYR A 87 -11.08 6.45 10.95
CA TYR A 87 -10.52 7.70 11.47
C TYR A 87 -11.06 8.91 10.71
N THR A 88 -11.42 9.94 11.45
CA THR A 88 -11.80 11.24 10.89
C THR A 88 -10.62 11.91 10.20
N PRO A 89 -10.85 12.91 9.34
CA PRO A 89 -9.76 13.70 8.76
C PRO A 89 -8.84 14.34 9.81
N ILE A 90 -9.39 14.75 10.95
CA ILE A 90 -8.61 15.36 12.05
C ILE A 90 -7.67 14.34 12.67
N GLU A 91 -8.14 13.13 12.96
CA GLU A 91 -7.32 12.03 13.48
C GLU A 91 -6.26 11.61 12.46
N THR A 92 -6.64 11.51 11.19
CA THR A 92 -5.70 11.19 10.10
C THR A 92 -4.61 12.24 10.00
N ASN A 93 -4.95 13.53 10.07
CA ASN A 93 -3.98 14.64 10.04
C ASN A 93 -2.95 14.55 11.18
N TYR A 94 -3.37 14.09 12.36
CA TYR A 94 -2.44 13.86 13.48
C TYR A 94 -1.36 12.86 13.08
N PHE A 95 -1.76 11.69 12.55
CA PHE A 95 -0.81 10.65 12.12
C PHE A 95 0.07 11.09 10.95
N VAL A 96 -0.47 11.86 10.01
CA VAL A 96 0.30 12.42 8.89
C VAL A 96 1.39 13.37 9.39
N LYS A 97 1.07 14.24 10.35
CA LYS A 97 2.04 15.16 10.96
C LYS A 97 3.10 14.44 11.78
N ASP A 98 2.70 13.44 12.54
CA ASP A 98 3.60 12.69 13.43
C ASP A 98 4.56 11.80 12.64
N SER A 99 4.05 11.01 11.70
CA SER A 99 4.86 10.05 10.95
C SER A 99 5.58 10.64 9.72
N LYS A 100 5.17 11.82 9.25
CA LYS A 100 5.71 12.50 8.06
C LYS A 100 5.92 11.53 6.89
N PRO A 101 4.85 10.86 6.41
CA PRO A 101 4.96 9.83 5.39
C PRO A 101 5.36 10.43 4.04
N ALA A 102 6.07 9.64 3.23
CA ALA A 102 6.29 9.97 1.82
C ALA A 102 5.00 9.82 1.01
N PHE A 103 4.16 8.85 1.40
CA PHE A 103 2.88 8.57 0.74
C PHE A 103 1.76 8.38 1.75
N LEU A 104 0.57 8.90 1.42
CA LEU A 104 -0.70 8.56 2.01
C LEU A 104 -1.58 7.87 0.96
N ILE A 105 -2.02 6.65 1.25
CA ILE A 105 -2.96 5.91 0.42
C ILE A 105 -4.32 5.92 1.10
N CYS A 106 -5.35 6.40 0.41
CA CYS A 106 -6.71 6.49 0.94
C CYS A 106 -7.75 6.30 -0.18
N GLU A 107 -9.03 6.24 0.19
CA GLU A 107 -10.11 6.28 -0.80
C GLU A 107 -10.16 7.63 -1.52
N GLU A 108 -10.53 7.61 -2.80
CA GLU A 108 -10.61 8.83 -3.64
C GLU A 108 -11.52 9.90 -3.03
N SER A 109 -12.60 9.48 -2.37
CA SER A 109 -13.55 10.37 -1.68
C SER A 109 -12.92 11.19 -0.53
N GLU A 110 -11.77 10.76 -0.01
CA GLU A 110 -11.08 11.42 1.09
C GLU A 110 -9.95 12.35 0.64
N ILE A 111 -9.50 12.21 -0.60
CA ILE A 111 -8.33 12.96 -1.13
C ILE A 111 -8.47 14.47 -0.90
N GLN A 112 -9.62 15.05 -1.26
CA GLN A 112 -9.82 16.49 -1.12
C GLN A 112 -9.70 16.98 0.33
N LYS A 113 -10.10 16.17 1.30
CA LYS A 113 -10.06 16.49 2.73
C LYS A 113 -8.65 16.38 3.31
N LEU A 114 -7.85 15.44 2.81
CA LEU A 114 -6.52 15.11 3.33
C LEU A 114 -5.40 15.78 2.54
N LYS A 115 -5.68 16.24 1.31
CA LYS A 115 -4.69 16.90 0.46
C LYS A 115 -4.00 18.11 1.13
N PRO A 116 -4.71 19.03 1.83
CA PRO A 116 -4.03 20.20 2.42
C PRO A 116 -2.92 19.80 3.39
N ILE A 117 -3.12 18.80 4.25
CA ILE A 117 -2.07 18.37 5.18
C ILE A 117 -0.93 17.63 4.46
N CYS A 118 -1.25 16.88 3.42
CA CYS A 118 -0.23 16.21 2.62
C CYS A 118 0.64 17.23 1.87
N ASP A 119 0.06 18.28 1.30
CA ASP A 119 0.79 19.34 0.63
C ASP A 119 1.69 20.12 1.60
N GLU A 120 1.21 20.36 2.85
CA GLU A 120 1.99 21.05 3.90
C GLU A 120 3.31 20.34 4.23
N ILE A 121 3.30 19.00 4.25
CA ILE A 121 4.48 18.22 4.64
C ILE A 121 5.23 17.59 3.46
N GLY A 122 4.77 17.80 2.23
CA GLY A 122 5.37 17.20 1.03
C GLY A 122 5.04 15.71 0.85
N CYS A 123 3.94 15.23 1.45
CA CYS A 123 3.44 13.87 1.28
C CYS A 123 2.67 13.73 -0.04
N LYS A 124 2.95 12.68 -0.79
CA LYS A 124 2.16 12.35 -1.99
C LYS A 124 0.93 11.55 -1.59
N ILE A 125 -0.25 12.00 -2.01
CA ILE A 125 -1.51 11.30 -1.77
C ILE A 125 -1.94 10.55 -3.02
N LEU A 126 -2.34 9.27 -2.88
CA LEU A 126 -2.80 8.41 -3.99
C LEU A 126 -4.06 7.65 -3.57
N SER A 127 -4.95 7.40 -4.52
CA SER A 127 -6.19 6.66 -4.24
C SER A 127 -6.02 5.15 -4.31
N MET A 128 -6.79 4.46 -3.44
CA MET A 128 -7.11 3.04 -3.49
C MET A 128 -8.52 2.84 -2.91
N ASN A 129 -9.47 2.44 -3.76
CA ASN A 129 -10.87 2.25 -3.39
C ASN A 129 -11.16 0.80 -2.94
N VAL A 130 -12.37 0.56 -2.46
CA VAL A 130 -12.83 -0.74 -1.92
C VAL A 130 -12.72 -1.88 -2.93
N ASN A 131 -12.88 -1.59 -4.22
CA ASN A 131 -12.71 -2.56 -5.30
C ASN A 131 -11.24 -2.77 -5.72
N GLY A 132 -10.30 -2.12 -5.04
CA GLY A 132 -8.87 -2.13 -5.36
C GLY A 132 -8.46 -1.17 -6.47
N GLU A 133 -9.41 -0.50 -7.13
CA GLU A 133 -9.11 0.50 -8.15
C GLU A 133 -8.65 1.82 -7.54
N GLY A 134 -7.81 2.54 -8.26
CA GLY A 134 -7.29 3.84 -7.85
C GLY A 134 -5.95 4.15 -8.49
N GLU A 135 -5.42 5.34 -8.20
CA GLU A 135 -4.16 5.79 -8.80
C GLU A 135 -2.99 4.83 -8.53
N ILE A 136 -2.97 4.17 -7.36
CA ILE A 136 -1.90 3.24 -7.00
C ILE A 136 -1.93 1.95 -7.84
N THR A 137 -3.11 1.54 -8.31
CA THR A 137 -3.33 0.31 -9.07
C THR A 137 -3.61 0.54 -10.54
N ASP A 138 -3.79 1.78 -10.96
CA ASP A 138 -4.06 2.11 -12.37
C ASP A 138 -2.94 1.63 -13.29
N GLY A 139 -3.32 0.92 -14.35
CA GLY A 139 -2.38 0.34 -15.32
C GLY A 139 -1.59 -0.89 -14.87
N LEU A 140 -2.02 -1.59 -13.79
CA LEU A 140 -1.39 -2.84 -13.32
C LEU A 140 -1.77 -4.04 -14.18
#